data_e72451379053bdc4d083297daf7b3951
#
_entry.id   e72451379053bdc4d083297daf7b3951
#
_cell.length_a   1.000
_cell.length_b   1.000
_cell.length_c   1.000
_cell.angle_alpha   90.00
_cell.angle_beta   90.00
_cell.angle_gamma   90.00
#
_symmetry.space_group_name_H-M   'P 1'
#
loop_
_entity.id
_entity.type
_entity.pdbx_description
1 polymer ?
#
loop_
_entity_poly.entity_id
_entity_poly.type
_entity_poly.pdbx_seq_one_letter_code
_entity_poly.pdbx_strand_id
1 'polypeptide(L)'
;IIRPAVQEAAKQGVLAFGPFAADGLFYGEEYKKFDAILAMYHDQGLAPFKALAMDEGVNFTAGLPGVRTSPAHGTAYDIAGKGVAKEDSFRQAIYVAIDVYRNRCRDKYAHRNPLRKQYYEKRDDSDKLKLDNPDEA
;
A
#
# COMPACT_ATOMS: atom_id res chain seq x y z
N ILE A 1 -13.82 -7.72 -15.65
CA ILE A 1 -13.35 -6.40 -15.15
C ILE A 1 -12.11 -6.60 -14.28
N ILE A 2 -12.10 -7.43 -13.22
CA ILE A 2 -10.99 -7.55 -12.26
C ILE A 2 -9.72 -8.11 -12.88
N ARG A 3 -9.78 -9.24 -13.61
CA ARG A 3 -8.58 -9.82 -14.25
C ARG A 3 -7.84 -8.86 -15.18
N PRO A 4 -8.50 -8.13 -16.09
CA PRO A 4 -7.83 -7.12 -16.90
C PRO A 4 -7.18 -6.01 -16.05
N ALA A 5 -7.82 -5.58 -14.95
CA ALA A 5 -7.25 -4.57 -14.06
C ALA A 5 -5.97 -5.06 -13.36
N VAL A 6 -5.94 -6.33 -12.90
CA VAL A 6 -4.74 -6.96 -12.33
C VAL A 6 -3.61 -7.01 -13.37
N GLN A 7 -3.92 -7.38 -14.61
CA GLN A 7 -2.93 -7.41 -15.71
C GLN A 7 -2.40 -6.01 -16.03
N GLU A 8 -3.26 -4.99 -16.01
CA GLU A 8 -2.84 -3.62 -16.26
C GLU A 8 -1.98 -3.07 -15.11
N ALA A 9 -2.34 -3.36 -13.86
CA ALA A 9 -1.52 -3.02 -12.69
C ALA A 9 -0.11 -3.63 -12.81
N ALA A 10 0.00 -4.89 -13.24
CA ALA A 10 1.29 -5.55 -13.46
C ALA A 10 2.16 -4.83 -14.50
N LYS A 11 1.58 -4.33 -15.59
CA LYS A 11 2.30 -3.53 -16.59
C LYS A 11 2.83 -2.20 -16.02
N GLN A 12 2.15 -1.66 -15.02
CA GLN A 12 2.55 -0.44 -14.31
C GLN A 12 3.54 -0.72 -13.17
N GLY A 13 3.99 -1.97 -13.01
CA GLY A 13 4.95 -2.36 -11.97
C GLY A 13 4.32 -2.62 -10.60
N VAL A 14 2.98 -2.70 -10.51
CA VAL A 14 2.28 -3.05 -9.27
C VAL A 14 2.10 -4.56 -9.20
N LEU A 15 2.62 -5.18 -8.15
CA LEU A 15 2.47 -6.61 -7.89
C LEU A 15 1.07 -6.90 -7.36
N ALA A 16 0.11 -7.01 -8.27
CA ALA A 16 -1.28 -7.33 -7.95
C ALA A 16 -1.59 -8.79 -8.29
N PHE A 17 -2.29 -9.46 -7.41
CA PHE A 17 -2.68 -10.87 -7.52
C PHE A 17 -4.20 -11.01 -7.38
N GLY A 18 -4.78 -11.99 -8.02
CA GLY A 18 -6.21 -12.27 -7.90
C GLY A 18 -6.92 -12.42 -9.25
N PRO A 19 -8.24 -12.43 -9.25
CA PRO A 19 -9.12 -12.34 -8.09
C PRO A 19 -9.11 -13.63 -7.24
N PHE A 20 -9.26 -13.48 -5.94
CA PHE A 20 -9.43 -14.57 -4.99
C PHE A 20 -10.90 -14.67 -4.54
N ALA A 21 -11.34 -15.87 -4.19
CA ALA A 21 -12.57 -16.04 -3.43
C ALA A 21 -12.34 -15.51 -2.01
N ALA A 22 -13.23 -14.65 -1.52
CA ALA A 22 -13.02 -13.95 -0.26
C ALA A 22 -12.94 -14.90 0.95
N ASP A 23 -13.80 -15.92 0.98
CA ASP A 23 -13.80 -16.96 2.00
C ASP A 23 -12.49 -17.75 2.00
N GLY A 24 -12.01 -18.16 0.83
CA GLY A 24 -10.76 -18.90 0.68
C GLY A 24 -9.51 -18.10 1.05
N LEU A 25 -9.51 -16.78 0.79
CA LEU A 25 -8.36 -15.92 1.11
C LEU A 25 -8.10 -15.83 2.62
N PHE A 26 -9.17 -15.77 3.42
CA PHE A 26 -9.06 -15.66 4.87
C PHE A 26 -8.98 -17.03 5.56
N TYR A 27 -9.43 -18.08 4.91
CA TYR A 27 -9.24 -19.46 5.37
C TYR A 27 -7.78 -19.86 5.16
N GLY A 28 -7.13 -20.41 6.12
CA GLY A 28 -5.74 -20.89 6.01
C GLY A 28 -4.67 -19.79 6.01
N GLU A 29 -5.03 -18.55 6.38
CA GLU A 29 -4.10 -17.45 6.56
C GLU A 29 -3.34 -16.98 5.30
N GLU A 30 -3.84 -17.29 4.12
CA GLU A 30 -3.25 -16.87 2.84
C GLU A 30 -3.11 -15.34 2.74
N TYR A 31 -4.00 -14.60 3.40
CA TYR A 31 -3.96 -13.13 3.47
C TYR A 31 -2.65 -12.58 4.06
N LYS A 32 -1.96 -13.33 4.91
CA LYS A 32 -0.68 -12.93 5.52
C LYS A 32 0.48 -12.85 4.51
N LYS A 33 0.31 -13.37 3.30
CA LYS A 33 1.31 -13.32 2.24
C LYS A 33 1.30 -12.00 1.47
N PHE A 34 0.33 -11.13 1.73
CA PHE A 34 0.14 -9.87 1.02
C PHE A 34 0.31 -8.67 1.95
N ASP A 35 0.88 -7.59 1.43
CA ASP A 35 1.04 -6.33 2.16
C ASP A 35 -0.30 -5.58 2.31
N ALA A 36 -1.22 -5.78 1.35
CA ALA A 36 -2.54 -5.16 1.35
C ALA A 36 -3.58 -6.04 0.63
N ILE A 37 -4.83 -5.89 1.02
CA ILE A 37 -5.97 -6.57 0.42
C ILE A 37 -6.96 -5.53 -0.07
N LEU A 38 -7.31 -5.60 -1.35
CA LEU A 38 -8.33 -4.75 -1.96
C LEU A 38 -9.67 -5.52 -2.02
N ALA A 39 -10.60 -5.16 -1.17
CA ALA A 39 -11.96 -5.69 -1.19
C ALA A 39 -12.84 -4.94 -2.20
N MET A 40 -13.72 -5.67 -2.90
CA MET A 40 -14.57 -5.07 -3.93
C MET A 40 -15.82 -4.39 -3.36
N TYR A 41 -16.22 -4.70 -2.16
CA TYR A 41 -17.32 -4.05 -1.46
C TYR A 41 -17.06 -4.05 0.06
N HIS A 42 -17.80 -3.20 0.77
CA HIS A 42 -17.60 -2.87 2.17
C HIS A 42 -17.49 -4.10 3.09
N ASP A 43 -18.50 -4.97 3.11
CA ASP A 43 -18.54 -6.08 4.06
C ASP A 43 -17.54 -7.21 3.73
N GLN A 44 -17.14 -7.33 2.46
CA GLN A 44 -16.12 -8.30 2.04
C GLN A 44 -14.78 -8.06 2.76
N GLY A 45 -14.46 -6.80 3.02
CA GLY A 45 -13.25 -6.42 3.75
C GLY A 45 -13.49 -6.27 5.25
N LEU A 46 -14.60 -5.62 5.65
CA LEU A 46 -14.80 -5.27 7.05
C LEU A 46 -15.24 -6.44 7.93
N ALA A 47 -15.94 -7.44 7.42
CA ALA A 47 -16.29 -8.60 8.22
C ALA A 47 -15.06 -9.38 8.73
N PRO A 48 -14.12 -9.82 7.86
CA PRO A 48 -12.90 -10.45 8.34
C PRO A 48 -11.98 -9.49 9.11
N PHE A 49 -11.88 -8.22 8.72
CA PHE A 49 -11.10 -7.22 9.43
C PHE A 49 -11.54 -7.07 10.89
N LYS A 50 -12.83 -6.93 11.14
CA LYS A 50 -13.36 -6.81 12.50
C LYS A 50 -13.18 -8.08 13.33
N ALA A 51 -13.21 -9.24 12.69
CA ALA A 51 -12.93 -10.50 13.37
C ALA A 51 -11.45 -10.66 13.79
N LEU A 52 -10.53 -10.10 13.00
CA LEU A 52 -9.09 -10.27 13.20
C LEU A 52 -8.43 -9.13 13.99
N ALA A 53 -8.89 -7.90 13.85
CA ALA A 53 -8.16 -6.71 14.31
C ALA A 53 -9.07 -5.60 14.86
N MET A 54 -10.20 -5.95 15.50
CA MET A 54 -11.19 -4.97 15.96
C MET A 54 -10.61 -3.93 16.92
N ASP A 55 -9.79 -4.33 17.87
CA ASP A 55 -9.28 -3.46 18.93
C ASP A 55 -8.17 -2.51 18.44
N GLU A 56 -7.44 -2.89 17.39
CA GLU A 56 -6.33 -2.12 16.83
C GLU A 56 -6.70 -1.41 15.51
N GLY A 57 -7.91 -1.62 15.04
CA GLY A 57 -8.38 -1.14 13.76
C GLY A 57 -8.48 0.37 13.67
N VAL A 58 -7.98 0.92 12.56
CA VAL A 58 -8.08 2.35 12.25
C VAL A 58 -8.64 2.53 10.85
N ASN A 59 -9.62 3.41 10.72
CA ASN A 59 -10.10 3.86 9.43
C ASN A 59 -9.21 5.01 8.96
N PHE A 60 -8.49 4.81 7.86
CA PHE A 60 -7.63 5.80 7.21
C PHE A 60 -8.18 6.17 5.83
N THR A 61 -8.37 7.45 5.59
CA THR A 61 -8.79 7.95 4.27
C THR A 61 -7.57 8.30 3.43
N ALA A 62 -7.28 7.47 2.44
CA ALA A 62 -6.17 7.70 1.51
C ALA A 62 -6.53 8.74 0.43
N GLY A 63 -5.52 9.35 -0.20
CA GLY A 63 -5.68 10.28 -1.33
C GLY A 63 -6.04 11.71 -0.96
N LEU A 64 -6.21 12.04 0.32
CA LEU A 64 -6.44 13.41 0.76
C LEU A 64 -5.12 14.17 0.98
N PRO A 65 -5.08 15.49 0.72
CA PRO A 65 -3.92 16.33 1.06
C PRO A 65 -3.69 16.40 2.59
N GLY A 66 -4.76 16.37 3.39
CA GLY A 66 -4.70 16.25 4.84
C GLY A 66 -4.60 14.78 5.30
N VAL A 67 -4.31 14.57 6.57
CA VAL A 67 -4.39 13.26 7.22
C VAL A 67 -5.75 13.13 7.90
N ARG A 68 -6.49 12.09 7.56
CA ARG A 68 -7.76 11.76 8.22
C ARG A 68 -7.74 10.31 8.67
N THR A 69 -7.84 10.13 9.97
CA THR A 69 -8.02 8.84 10.64
C THR A 69 -9.25 8.88 11.52
N SER A 70 -9.85 7.74 11.77
CA SER A 70 -10.92 7.59 12.75
C SER A 70 -10.91 6.18 13.33
N PRO A 71 -11.51 5.98 14.52
CA PRO A 71 -11.69 4.64 15.05
C PRO A 71 -12.45 3.73 14.09
N ALA A 72 -12.17 2.44 14.15
CA ALA A 72 -12.83 1.44 13.30
C ALA A 72 -14.17 0.95 13.85
N HIS A 73 -14.55 1.35 15.08
CA HIS A 73 -15.85 0.99 15.65
C HIS A 73 -17.02 1.71 14.96
N GLY A 74 -18.21 1.13 15.07
CA GLY A 74 -19.44 1.74 14.58
C GLY A 74 -19.96 2.84 15.50
N THR A 75 -21.22 3.23 15.32
CA THR A 75 -21.90 4.31 16.07
C THR A 75 -22.09 3.99 17.55
N ALA A 76 -22.09 2.71 17.91
CA ALA A 76 -22.13 2.20 19.30
C ALA A 76 -23.29 2.81 20.14
N TYR A 77 -24.46 3.00 19.55
CA TYR A 77 -25.65 3.53 20.21
C TYR A 77 -26.08 2.71 21.44
N ASP A 78 -25.84 1.41 21.41
CA ASP A 78 -26.14 0.45 22.47
C ASP A 78 -25.38 0.71 23.78
N ILE A 79 -24.20 1.32 23.70
CA ILE A 79 -23.36 1.67 24.85
C ILE A 79 -23.26 3.19 25.10
N ALA A 80 -23.98 4.01 24.32
CA ALA A 80 -23.97 5.46 24.47
C ALA A 80 -24.41 5.88 25.91
N GLY A 81 -23.64 6.75 26.53
CA GLY A 81 -23.90 7.25 27.89
C GLY A 81 -23.58 6.28 29.03
N LYS A 82 -23.15 5.03 28.74
CA LYS A 82 -22.84 4.02 29.77
C LYS A 82 -21.42 4.08 30.31
N GLY A 83 -20.53 4.84 29.68
CA GLY A 83 -19.13 4.96 30.11
C GLY A 83 -18.29 3.68 29.97
N VAL A 84 -18.72 2.72 29.13
CA VAL A 84 -18.08 1.41 28.95
C VAL A 84 -17.34 1.28 27.62
N ALA A 85 -17.28 2.36 26.85
CA ALA A 85 -16.57 2.35 25.56
C ALA A 85 -15.07 2.20 25.79
N LYS A 86 -14.43 1.35 24.96
CA LYS A 86 -12.97 1.19 24.93
C LYS A 86 -12.34 2.31 24.09
N GLU A 87 -11.28 2.91 24.59
CA GLU A 87 -10.56 3.99 23.90
C GLU A 87 -9.46 3.50 22.94
N ASP A 88 -9.16 2.22 22.91
CA ASP A 88 -7.99 1.66 22.22
C ASP A 88 -7.96 2.03 20.71
N SER A 89 -9.05 1.81 20.01
CA SER A 89 -9.15 2.15 18.58
C SER A 89 -9.02 3.67 18.32
N PHE A 90 -9.52 4.52 19.23
CA PHE A 90 -9.35 5.97 19.14
C PHE A 90 -7.89 6.38 19.37
N ARG A 91 -7.23 5.79 20.36
CA ARG A 91 -5.81 6.00 20.66
C ARG A 91 -4.94 5.59 19.46
N GLN A 92 -5.21 4.44 18.85
CA GLN A 92 -4.54 3.97 17.65
C GLN A 92 -4.74 4.92 16.46
N ALA A 93 -5.96 5.45 16.29
CA ALA A 93 -6.23 6.43 15.24
C ALA A 93 -5.37 7.69 15.39
N ILE A 94 -5.13 8.16 16.62
CA ILE A 94 -4.23 9.31 16.87
C ILE A 94 -2.78 8.94 16.51
N TYR A 95 -2.28 7.78 16.91
CA TYR A 95 -0.91 7.36 16.60
C TYR A 95 -0.69 7.22 15.10
N VAL A 96 -1.61 6.58 14.40
CA VAL A 96 -1.56 6.46 12.92
C VAL A 96 -1.57 7.84 12.26
N ALA A 97 -2.38 8.79 12.75
CA ALA A 97 -2.40 10.15 12.21
C ALA A 97 -1.03 10.85 12.35
N ILE A 98 -0.40 10.72 13.52
CA ILE A 98 0.93 11.28 13.80
C ILE A 98 1.97 10.65 12.87
N ASP A 99 1.96 9.33 12.75
CA ASP A 99 2.95 8.61 11.93
C ASP A 99 2.80 8.92 10.44
N VAL A 100 1.58 8.95 9.93
CA VAL A 100 1.32 9.34 8.54
C VAL A 100 1.78 10.77 8.27
N TYR A 101 1.48 11.70 9.19
CA TYR A 101 1.93 13.09 9.05
C TYR A 101 3.46 13.19 9.01
N ARG A 102 4.14 12.55 9.96
CA ARG A 102 5.61 12.54 10.04
C ARG A 102 6.24 11.89 8.80
N ASN A 103 5.68 10.79 8.33
CA ASN A 103 6.16 10.11 7.14
C ASN A 103 5.99 10.96 5.88
N ARG A 104 4.85 11.63 5.72
CA ARG A 104 4.62 12.59 4.61
C ARG A 104 5.61 13.77 4.66
N CYS A 105 5.91 14.29 5.85
CA CYS A 105 6.90 15.35 6.00
C CYS A 105 8.31 14.87 5.62
N ARG A 106 8.72 13.66 6.04
CA ARG A 106 10.01 13.06 5.68
C ARG A 106 10.11 12.80 4.18
N ASP A 107 9.08 12.24 3.59
CA ASP A 107 9.02 11.98 2.15
C ASP A 107 9.15 13.28 1.35
N LYS A 108 8.36 14.29 1.71
CA LYS A 108 8.45 15.62 1.08
C LYS A 108 9.84 16.24 1.21
N TYR A 109 10.48 16.08 2.36
CA TYR A 109 11.83 16.57 2.57
C TYR A 109 12.86 15.81 1.71
N ALA A 110 12.78 14.49 1.70
CA ALA A 110 13.68 13.63 0.90
C ALA A 110 13.57 13.91 -0.60
N HIS A 111 12.36 14.20 -1.10
CA HIS A 111 12.10 14.47 -2.50
C HIS A 111 12.21 15.97 -2.88
N ARG A 112 12.62 16.82 -1.97
CA ARG A 112 12.73 18.28 -2.22
C ARG A 112 13.73 18.62 -3.33
N ASN A 113 14.83 17.86 -3.41
CA ASN A 113 15.86 18.01 -4.42
C ASN A 113 16.23 16.62 -4.98
N PRO A 114 15.40 16.01 -5.83
CA PRO A 114 15.69 14.70 -6.36
C PRO A 114 16.93 14.77 -7.25
N LEU A 115 17.83 13.80 -7.11
CA LEU A 115 18.95 13.65 -8.04
C LEU A 115 18.37 13.48 -9.44
N ARG A 116 18.88 14.28 -10.40
CA ARG A 116 18.52 14.11 -11.81
C ARG A 116 18.93 12.70 -12.23
N LYS A 117 17.99 11.92 -12.75
CA LYS A 117 18.31 10.66 -13.41
C LYS A 117 19.18 11.01 -14.61
N GLN A 118 20.48 10.73 -14.52
CA GLN A 118 21.33 10.72 -15.70
C GLN A 118 21.00 9.42 -16.44
N TYR A 119 20.30 9.54 -17.54
CA TYR A 119 20.26 8.46 -18.52
C TYR A 119 21.65 8.45 -19.16
N TYR A 120 22.47 7.51 -18.76
CA TYR A 120 23.63 7.15 -19.57
C TYR A 120 23.04 6.47 -20.81
N GLU A 121 23.02 7.16 -21.95
CA GLU A 121 22.95 6.45 -23.21
C GLU A 121 24.10 5.45 -23.17
N LYS A 122 23.79 4.15 -23.33
CA LYS A 122 24.81 3.15 -23.55
C LYS A 122 25.61 3.64 -24.75
N ARG A 123 26.82 4.15 -24.53
CA ARG A 123 27.72 4.39 -25.61
C ARG A 123 27.88 3.06 -26.32
N ASP A 124 27.52 3.04 -27.57
CA ASP A 124 27.84 1.93 -28.44
C ASP A 124 29.36 2.00 -28.67
N ASP A 125 30.10 1.23 -27.89
CA ASP A 125 31.55 1.13 -28.01
C ASP A 125 31.97 0.13 -29.09
N SER A 126 31.03 -0.37 -29.90
CA SER A 126 31.31 -1.30 -31.00
C SER A 126 32.24 -0.71 -32.07
N ASP A 127 32.24 0.61 -32.24
CA ASP A 127 33.13 1.30 -33.20
C ASP A 127 34.58 1.51 -32.67
N LYS A 128 34.87 1.22 -31.41
CA LYS A 128 36.18 1.48 -30.82
C LYS A 128 37.14 0.25 -30.83
N LEU A 129 36.65 -0.90 -31.19
CA LEU A 129 37.43 -2.14 -31.27
C LEU A 129 37.56 -2.59 -32.76
N LYS A 130 38.06 -1.73 -33.62
CA LYS A 130 38.74 -2.16 -34.81
C LYS A 130 40.16 -2.47 -34.40
N LEU A 131 40.39 -3.70 -33.97
CA LEU A 131 41.73 -4.27 -33.92
C LEU A 131 42.17 -4.42 -35.36
N ASP A 132 43.16 -3.64 -35.77
CA ASP A 132 43.84 -3.86 -37.04
C ASP A 132 44.40 -5.29 -37.00
N ASN A 133 43.90 -6.12 -37.91
CA ASN A 133 44.42 -7.48 -38.08
C ASN A 133 45.88 -7.39 -38.52
N PRO A 134 46.84 -7.92 -37.78
CA PRO A 134 48.25 -7.87 -38.17
C PRO A 134 48.64 -8.83 -39.31
N ASP A 135 47.66 -9.51 -39.90
CA ASP A 135 47.90 -10.52 -40.95
C ASP A 135 47.57 -10.00 -42.40
N GLU A 136 47.37 -8.68 -42.58
CA GLU A 136 47.25 -8.07 -43.93
C GLU A 136 48.42 -7.13 -44.23
N ALA A 137 49.65 -7.65 -44.15
CA ALA A 137 50.88 -7.01 -44.66
C ALA A 137 51.66 -7.96 -45.56
#